data_5ca2076dc7c42e5f5e1078395d0e78e0
#
_entry.id   5ca2076dc7c42e5f5e1078395d0e78e0
#
_cell.length_a   1.000
_cell.length_b   1.000
_cell.length_c   1.000
_cell.angle_alpha   90.00
_cell.angle_beta   90.00
_cell.angle_gamma   90.00
#
_symmetry.space_group_name_H-M   'P 1'
#
loop_
_entity.id
_entity.type
_entity.pdbx_description
1 polymer ?
#
loop_
_entity_poly.entity_id
_entity_poly.type
_entity_poly.pdbx_seq_one_letter_code
_entity_poly.pdbx_strand_id
1 'polypeptide(L)'
;MNIFITYLWKDPQLFFAISIIVIFSVCCHEFVHAATALMLGDDTAASRGHLTFNPFKQMGFISLIMLCLFGLAWGQVPVNPANFRKKHAASIVAASGPFTNIVLSQLFLLLCFATAYFNIDNRFAISMLLYGGAMNIMLAIINLLPFPGMDGWAILQNLFPKLLAGNNEVVKGTYFVLIVLFFVSFNKVFFTLFRNRSN
;
A
#
# COMPACT_ATOMS: atom_id res chain seq x y z
N MET A 1 -13.05 -18.69 -10.79
CA MET A 1 -12.22 -17.55 -10.32
C MET A 1 -12.55 -17.37 -8.83
N ASN A 2 -11.59 -17.59 -7.94
CA ASN A 2 -11.82 -17.35 -6.51
C ASN A 2 -11.66 -15.83 -6.27
N ILE A 3 -12.75 -15.14 -5.96
CA ILE A 3 -12.74 -13.73 -5.56
C ILE A 3 -12.47 -13.67 -4.06
N PHE A 4 -11.78 -12.63 -3.55
CA PHE A 4 -11.37 -12.54 -2.14
C PHE A 4 -12.54 -12.71 -1.16
N ILE A 5 -13.73 -12.16 -1.47
CA ILE A 5 -14.94 -12.31 -0.66
C ILE A 5 -15.32 -13.79 -0.41
N THR A 6 -14.95 -14.73 -1.29
CA THR A 6 -15.27 -16.15 -1.09
C THR A 6 -14.59 -16.76 0.14
N TYR A 7 -13.50 -16.15 0.62
CA TYR A 7 -12.83 -16.55 1.87
C TYR A 7 -13.68 -16.25 3.10
N LEU A 8 -14.62 -15.30 3.03
CA LEU A 8 -15.55 -15.03 4.13
C LEU A 8 -16.35 -16.28 4.56
N TRP A 9 -16.65 -17.17 3.59
CA TRP A 9 -17.37 -18.42 3.86
C TRP A 9 -16.45 -19.64 3.96
N LYS A 10 -15.28 -19.62 3.31
CA LYS A 10 -14.35 -20.76 3.30
C LYS A 10 -13.42 -20.76 4.51
N ASP A 11 -12.91 -19.60 4.87
CA ASP A 11 -11.99 -19.37 5.98
C ASP A 11 -12.17 -17.93 6.50
N PRO A 12 -13.22 -17.68 7.31
CA PRO A 12 -13.50 -16.34 7.85
C PRO A 12 -12.33 -15.76 8.63
N GLN A 13 -11.62 -16.60 9.37
CA GLN A 13 -10.48 -16.17 10.18
C GLN A 13 -9.38 -15.58 9.30
N LEU A 14 -9.05 -16.25 8.21
CA LEU A 14 -8.08 -15.75 7.23
C LEU A 14 -8.56 -14.47 6.55
N PHE A 15 -9.84 -14.40 6.16
CA PHE A 15 -10.44 -13.23 5.54
C PHE A 15 -10.29 -11.98 6.41
N PHE A 16 -10.72 -12.06 7.68
CA PHE A 16 -10.63 -10.93 8.60
C PHE A 16 -9.19 -10.56 8.95
N ALA A 17 -8.33 -11.56 9.17
CA ALA A 17 -6.93 -11.29 9.50
C ALA A 17 -6.19 -10.56 8.37
N ILE A 18 -6.34 -11.00 7.12
CA ILE A 18 -5.75 -10.32 5.96
C ILE A 18 -6.35 -8.91 5.80
N SER A 19 -7.67 -8.77 5.93
CA SER A 19 -8.32 -7.46 5.81
C SER A 19 -7.80 -6.48 6.85
N ILE A 20 -7.63 -6.90 8.10
CA ILE A 20 -7.10 -6.07 9.19
C ILE A 20 -5.64 -5.68 8.91
N ILE A 21 -4.80 -6.62 8.47
CA ILE A 21 -3.39 -6.35 8.13
C ILE A 21 -3.31 -5.31 7.01
N VAL A 22 -4.08 -5.46 5.94
CA VAL A 22 -4.08 -4.53 4.80
C VAL A 22 -4.58 -3.15 5.22
N ILE A 23 -5.71 -3.08 5.94
CA ILE A 23 -6.25 -1.80 6.43
C ILE A 23 -5.22 -1.08 7.31
N PHE A 24 -4.62 -1.79 8.26
CA PHE A 24 -3.60 -1.23 9.14
C PHE A 24 -2.39 -0.71 8.34
N SER A 25 -1.89 -1.51 7.40
CA SER A 25 -0.71 -1.16 6.59
C SER A 25 -0.96 0.06 5.71
N VAL A 26 -2.12 0.12 5.05
CA VAL A 26 -2.50 1.28 4.22
C VAL A 26 -2.73 2.52 5.09
N CYS A 27 -3.40 2.39 6.24
CA CYS A 27 -3.59 3.53 7.15
C CYS A 27 -2.26 4.10 7.68
N CYS A 28 -1.28 3.24 8.01
CA CYS A 28 0.06 3.69 8.40
C CYS A 28 0.77 4.41 7.26
N HIS A 29 0.71 3.86 6.05
CA HIS A 29 1.29 4.44 4.85
C HIS A 29 0.76 5.85 4.59
N GLU A 30 -0.57 6.02 4.56
CA GLU A 30 -1.23 7.31 4.33
C GLU A 30 -0.99 8.30 5.47
N PHE A 31 -1.02 7.82 6.72
CA PHE A 31 -0.74 8.67 7.88
C PHE A 31 0.66 9.29 7.79
N VAL A 32 1.66 8.50 7.39
CA VAL A 32 3.04 9.00 7.29
C VAL A 32 3.19 9.98 6.12
N HIS A 33 2.47 9.80 5.00
CA HIS A 33 2.40 10.82 3.95
C HIS A 33 1.87 12.16 4.50
N ALA A 34 0.74 12.13 5.23
CA ALA A 34 0.13 13.32 5.81
C ALA A 34 1.05 14.00 6.82
N ALA A 35 1.69 13.23 7.70
CA ALA A 35 2.61 13.74 8.72
C ALA A 35 3.87 14.34 8.07
N THR A 36 4.44 13.67 7.07
CA THR A 36 5.63 14.17 6.36
C THR A 36 5.32 15.42 5.56
N ALA A 37 4.15 15.51 4.93
CA ALA A 37 3.70 16.70 4.22
C ALA A 37 3.61 17.91 5.17
N LEU A 38 2.99 17.74 6.34
CA LEU A 38 2.90 18.76 7.38
C LEU A 38 4.30 19.24 7.84
N MET A 39 5.20 18.30 8.13
CA MET A 39 6.59 18.63 8.54
C MET A 39 7.35 19.41 7.46
N LEU A 40 7.02 19.23 6.19
CA LEU A 40 7.66 19.90 5.06
C LEU A 40 6.94 21.18 4.61
N GLY A 41 5.87 21.58 5.32
CA GLY A 41 5.19 22.87 5.17
C GLY A 41 3.82 22.79 4.50
N ASP A 42 3.35 21.62 4.12
CA ASP A 42 2.02 21.45 3.56
C ASP A 42 1.04 20.90 4.63
N ASP A 43 0.15 21.76 5.10
CA ASP A 43 -0.89 21.44 6.07
C ASP A 43 -2.19 20.93 5.45
N THR A 44 -2.24 20.75 4.13
CA THR A 44 -3.46 20.39 3.40
C THR A 44 -4.09 19.09 3.92
N ALA A 45 -3.27 18.06 4.15
CA ALA A 45 -3.73 16.78 4.70
C ALA A 45 -4.19 16.93 6.16
N ALA A 46 -3.43 17.67 6.97
CA ALA A 46 -3.72 17.91 8.39
C ALA A 46 -5.05 18.68 8.56
N SER A 47 -5.23 19.77 7.82
CA SER A 47 -6.44 20.60 7.87
C SER A 47 -7.71 19.86 7.42
N ARG A 48 -7.55 18.84 6.56
CA ARG A 48 -8.64 17.96 6.13
C ARG A 48 -8.84 16.72 7.02
N GLY A 49 -8.09 16.60 8.13
CA GLY A 49 -8.23 15.54 9.12
C GLY A 49 -7.63 14.20 8.69
N HIS A 50 -6.62 14.19 7.81
CA HIS A 50 -5.92 12.97 7.40
C HIS A 50 -4.78 12.57 8.36
N LEU A 51 -4.50 13.31 9.45
CA LEU A 51 -3.63 12.86 10.53
C LEU A 51 -4.39 11.91 11.47
N THR A 52 -4.81 10.77 10.95
CA THR A 52 -5.63 9.78 11.65
C THR A 52 -5.37 8.38 11.10
N PHE A 53 -5.62 7.36 11.93
CA PHE A 53 -5.66 5.96 11.47
C PHE A 53 -7.08 5.48 11.11
N ASN A 54 -8.04 6.41 10.97
CA ASN A 54 -9.40 6.06 10.56
C ASN A 54 -9.42 5.60 9.10
N PRO A 55 -9.76 4.30 8.82
CA PRO A 55 -9.72 3.77 7.46
C PRO A 55 -10.72 4.44 6.51
N PHE A 56 -11.84 4.94 7.02
CA PHE A 56 -12.80 5.68 6.19
C PHE A 56 -12.23 7.01 5.69
N LYS A 57 -11.31 7.62 6.45
CA LYS A 57 -10.62 8.83 6.02
C LYS A 57 -9.46 8.52 5.09
N GLN A 58 -8.66 7.52 5.41
CA GLN A 58 -7.43 7.20 4.67
C GLN A 58 -7.71 6.46 3.35
N MET A 59 -8.64 5.52 3.36
CA MET A 59 -8.94 4.65 2.22
C MET A 59 -10.24 5.04 1.50
N GLY A 60 -11.19 5.61 2.25
CA GLY A 60 -12.52 5.86 1.75
C GLY A 60 -13.39 4.60 1.64
N PHE A 61 -14.69 4.80 1.49
CA PHE A 61 -15.67 3.70 1.49
C PHE A 61 -15.50 2.75 0.30
N ILE A 62 -15.18 3.29 -0.88
CA ILE A 62 -15.02 2.49 -2.11
C ILE A 62 -13.82 1.54 -2.00
N SER A 63 -12.66 2.02 -1.51
CA SER A 63 -11.48 1.18 -1.33
C SER A 63 -11.74 0.05 -0.32
N LEU A 64 -12.49 0.32 0.76
CA LEU A 64 -12.86 -0.70 1.74
C LEU A 64 -13.78 -1.77 1.14
N ILE A 65 -14.75 -1.39 0.29
CA ILE A 65 -15.59 -2.34 -0.45
C ILE A 65 -14.73 -3.19 -1.39
N MET A 66 -13.82 -2.56 -2.15
CA MET A 66 -12.95 -3.26 -3.10
C MET A 66 -11.97 -4.20 -2.40
N LEU A 67 -11.51 -3.83 -1.20
CA LEU A 67 -10.75 -4.74 -0.36
C LEU A 67 -11.57 -5.98 0.00
N CYS A 68 -12.79 -5.80 0.50
CA CYS A 68 -13.64 -6.93 0.89
C CYS A 68 -14.03 -7.83 -0.28
N LEU A 69 -14.31 -7.26 -1.46
CA LEU A 69 -14.75 -8.02 -2.63
C LEU A 69 -13.57 -8.71 -3.33
N PHE A 70 -12.50 -7.97 -3.58
CA PHE A 70 -11.44 -8.37 -4.52
C PHE A 70 -10.05 -8.46 -3.87
N GLY A 71 -9.89 -8.03 -2.62
CA GLY A 71 -8.58 -7.91 -1.98
C GLY A 71 -7.77 -6.71 -2.48
N LEU A 72 -8.42 -5.74 -3.15
CA LEU A 72 -7.79 -4.54 -3.70
C LEU A 72 -8.01 -3.37 -2.74
N ALA A 73 -6.94 -2.74 -2.30
CA ALA A 73 -6.96 -1.63 -1.37
C ALA A 73 -6.04 -0.51 -1.84
N TRP A 74 -6.47 0.71 -1.64
CA TRP A 74 -5.65 1.91 -1.85
C TRP A 74 -6.03 2.97 -0.83
N GLY A 75 -5.10 3.89 -0.57
CA GLY A 75 -5.34 5.08 0.21
C GLY A 75 -5.20 6.34 -0.63
N GLN A 76 -5.51 7.48 -0.04
CA GLN A 76 -5.35 8.76 -0.69
C GLN A 76 -5.23 9.88 0.34
N VAL A 77 -4.11 10.59 0.28
CA VAL A 77 -3.85 11.78 1.08
C VAL A 77 -3.76 13.01 0.17
N PRO A 78 -4.53 14.07 0.45
CA PRO A 78 -4.42 15.30 -0.33
C PRO A 78 -3.11 16.03 0.00
N VAL A 79 -2.28 16.25 -1.01
CA VAL A 79 -1.00 16.97 -0.92
C VAL A 79 -1.01 18.12 -1.90
N ASN A 80 -0.57 19.31 -1.46
CA ASN A 80 -0.42 20.48 -2.31
C ASN A 80 1.08 20.82 -2.48
N PRO A 81 1.70 20.47 -3.63
CA PRO A 81 3.11 20.73 -3.84
C PRO A 81 3.51 22.21 -3.76
N ALA A 82 2.58 23.14 -3.98
CA ALA A 82 2.84 24.58 -3.89
C ALA A 82 3.14 25.07 -2.47
N ASN A 83 2.72 24.32 -1.44
CA ASN A 83 2.94 24.67 -0.04
C ASN A 83 4.32 24.24 0.47
N PHE A 84 5.04 23.40 -0.27
CA PHE A 84 6.33 22.90 0.18
C PHE A 84 7.41 23.98 0.20
N ARG A 85 8.19 23.98 1.28
CA ARG A 85 9.30 24.92 1.46
C ARG A 85 10.59 24.51 0.76
N LYS A 86 10.71 23.23 0.36
CA LYS A 86 11.92 22.65 -0.23
C LYS A 86 11.64 22.01 -1.59
N LYS A 87 12.56 22.15 -2.54
CA LYS A 87 12.45 21.63 -3.90
C LYS A 87 12.12 20.14 -4.00
N HIS A 88 12.66 19.31 -3.11
CA HIS A 88 12.47 17.85 -3.15
C HIS A 88 11.46 17.35 -2.13
N ALA A 89 10.69 18.23 -1.50
CA ALA A 89 9.73 17.86 -0.46
C ALA A 89 8.67 16.87 -0.99
N ALA A 90 8.16 17.07 -2.20
CA ALA A 90 7.20 16.17 -2.82
C ALA A 90 7.74 14.75 -2.97
N SER A 91 9.01 14.58 -3.36
CA SER A 91 9.64 13.25 -3.42
C SER A 91 9.83 12.62 -2.04
N ILE A 92 10.16 13.42 -1.01
CA ILE A 92 10.31 12.92 0.36
C ILE A 92 8.96 12.45 0.90
N VAL A 93 7.90 13.23 0.68
CA VAL A 93 6.53 12.83 1.04
C VAL A 93 6.17 11.52 0.33
N ALA A 94 6.32 11.47 -0.98
CA ALA A 94 5.99 10.28 -1.77
C ALA A 94 6.82 9.04 -1.36
N ALA A 95 8.08 9.20 -0.98
CA ALA A 95 8.91 8.08 -0.52
C ALA A 95 8.55 7.60 0.90
N SER A 96 7.92 8.44 1.72
CA SER A 96 7.67 8.15 3.14
C SER A 96 6.68 7.01 3.35
N GLY A 97 5.65 6.87 2.50
CA GLY A 97 4.70 5.76 2.54
C GLY A 97 5.35 4.40 2.26
N PRO A 98 5.98 4.20 1.10
CA PRO A 98 6.71 2.97 0.81
C PRO A 98 7.77 2.63 1.87
N PHE A 99 8.49 3.63 2.39
CA PHE A 99 9.45 3.43 3.47
C PHE A 99 8.76 2.90 4.73
N THR A 100 7.58 3.42 5.09
CA THR A 100 6.77 2.93 6.20
C THR A 100 6.39 1.46 6.01
N ASN A 101 6.00 1.05 4.81
CA ASN A 101 5.70 -0.35 4.53
C ASN A 101 6.94 -1.24 4.68
N ILE A 102 8.14 -0.79 4.28
CA ILE A 102 9.37 -1.54 4.53
C ILE A 102 9.61 -1.72 6.04
N VAL A 103 9.45 -0.66 6.83
CA VAL A 103 9.61 -0.72 8.29
C VAL A 103 8.57 -1.66 8.92
N LEU A 104 7.31 -1.59 8.50
CA LEU A 104 6.26 -2.50 8.96
C LEU A 104 6.58 -3.95 8.61
N SER A 105 7.09 -4.21 7.39
CA SER A 105 7.52 -5.55 7.01
C SER A 105 8.59 -6.10 7.96
N GLN A 106 9.62 -5.29 8.28
CA GLN A 106 10.67 -5.70 9.22
C GLN A 106 10.09 -5.95 10.62
N LEU A 107 9.14 -5.13 11.07
CA LEU A 107 8.45 -5.33 12.35
C LEU A 107 7.69 -6.65 12.39
N PHE A 108 6.91 -6.96 11.35
CA PHE A 108 6.20 -8.24 11.25
C PHE A 108 7.15 -9.45 11.27
N LEU A 109 8.28 -9.37 10.55
CA LEU A 109 9.29 -10.44 10.53
C LEU A 109 10.00 -10.57 11.88
N LEU A 110 10.29 -9.46 12.55
CA LEU A 110 10.88 -9.47 13.90
C LEU A 110 9.92 -10.12 14.91
N LEU A 111 8.63 -9.78 14.85
CA LEU A 111 7.61 -10.44 15.69
C LEU A 111 7.50 -11.93 15.37
N CYS A 112 7.59 -12.33 14.10
CA CYS A 112 7.63 -13.74 13.71
C CYS A 112 8.87 -14.44 14.30
N PHE A 113 10.03 -13.81 14.25
CA PHE A 113 11.25 -14.35 14.88
C PHE A 113 11.09 -14.47 16.41
N ALA A 114 10.46 -13.47 17.05
CA ALA A 114 10.18 -13.51 18.48
C ALA A 114 9.27 -14.70 18.87
N THR A 115 8.29 -15.08 18.03
CA THR A 115 7.48 -16.28 18.32
C THR A 115 8.34 -17.55 18.37
N ALA A 116 9.31 -17.68 17.49
CA ALA A 116 10.25 -18.81 17.50
C ALA A 116 11.15 -18.77 18.74
N TYR A 117 11.68 -17.61 19.09
CA TYR A 117 12.55 -17.41 20.25
C TYR A 117 11.86 -17.78 21.58
N PHE A 118 10.59 -17.38 21.73
CA PHE A 118 9.79 -17.68 22.93
C PHE A 118 9.03 -19.01 22.87
N ASN A 119 9.29 -19.86 21.87
CA ASN A 119 8.62 -21.16 21.65
C ASN A 119 7.09 -21.04 21.61
N ILE A 120 6.56 -20.00 21.00
CA ILE A 120 5.11 -19.79 20.83
C ILE A 120 4.67 -20.62 19.62
N ASP A 121 4.06 -21.78 19.85
CA ASP A 121 3.55 -22.66 18.78
C ASP A 121 2.10 -22.30 18.42
N ASN A 122 1.92 -21.14 17.79
CA ASN A 122 0.65 -20.74 17.20
C ASN A 122 0.83 -20.55 15.68
N ARG A 123 0.57 -21.62 14.92
CA ARG A 123 0.77 -21.64 13.47
C ARG A 123 -0.03 -20.57 12.74
N PHE A 124 -1.24 -20.26 13.21
CA PHE A 124 -2.05 -19.20 12.61
C PHE A 124 -1.39 -17.82 12.80
N ALA A 125 -1.00 -17.49 14.04
CA ALA A 125 -0.33 -16.22 14.33
C ALA A 125 0.97 -16.06 13.54
N ILE A 126 1.82 -17.09 13.50
CA ILE A 126 3.07 -17.11 12.73
C ILE A 126 2.78 -16.86 11.24
N SER A 127 1.75 -17.55 10.70
CA SER A 127 1.35 -17.35 9.31
C SER A 127 0.90 -15.91 9.02
N MET A 128 0.12 -15.31 9.92
CA MET A 128 -0.33 -13.92 9.76
C MET A 128 0.81 -12.93 9.85
N LEU A 129 1.79 -13.15 10.71
CA LEU A 129 3.00 -12.32 10.79
C LEU A 129 3.82 -12.41 9.50
N LEU A 130 4.00 -13.60 8.93
CA LEU A 130 4.68 -13.79 7.63
C LEU A 130 3.90 -13.12 6.50
N TYR A 131 2.57 -13.24 6.48
CA TYR A 131 1.73 -12.54 5.49
C TYR A 131 1.83 -11.03 5.64
N GLY A 132 1.78 -10.51 6.87
CA GLY A 132 1.93 -9.09 7.14
C GLY A 132 3.27 -8.55 6.61
N GLY A 133 4.35 -9.27 6.84
CA GLY A 133 5.66 -8.95 6.29
C GLY A 133 5.68 -8.94 4.76
N ALA A 134 5.21 -10.01 4.13
CA ALA A 134 5.17 -10.14 2.67
C ALA A 134 4.27 -9.09 2.01
N MET A 135 3.09 -8.84 2.57
CA MET A 135 2.14 -7.84 2.06
C MET A 135 2.72 -6.43 2.12
N ASN A 136 3.42 -6.09 3.19
CA ASN A 136 4.04 -4.76 3.32
C ASN A 136 5.20 -4.57 2.34
N ILE A 137 6.04 -5.58 2.09
CA ILE A 137 7.05 -5.51 1.01
C ILE A 137 6.37 -5.32 -0.35
N MET A 138 5.29 -6.05 -0.61
CA MET A 138 4.56 -5.93 -1.86
C MET A 138 3.93 -4.54 -2.03
N LEU A 139 3.31 -3.98 -0.98
CA LEU A 139 2.80 -2.61 -0.99
C LEU A 139 3.90 -1.59 -1.28
N ALA A 140 5.09 -1.75 -0.67
CA ALA A 140 6.22 -0.87 -0.94
C ALA A 140 6.68 -0.95 -2.41
N ILE A 141 6.83 -2.16 -2.95
CA ILE A 141 7.26 -2.37 -4.34
C ILE A 141 6.23 -1.77 -5.32
N ILE A 142 4.94 -2.06 -5.11
CA ILE A 142 3.87 -1.56 -5.98
C ILE A 142 3.85 -0.03 -5.98
N ASN A 143 3.91 0.60 -4.79
CA ASN A 143 3.87 2.06 -4.69
C ASN A 143 5.14 2.73 -5.22
N LEU A 144 6.28 2.05 -5.25
CA LEU A 144 7.51 2.56 -5.88
C LEU A 144 7.54 2.39 -7.40
N LEU A 145 6.57 1.69 -7.99
CA LEU A 145 6.50 1.60 -9.45
C LEU A 145 6.24 2.99 -10.08
N PRO A 146 6.85 3.27 -11.24
CA PRO A 146 6.72 4.55 -11.91
C PRO A 146 5.39 4.67 -12.70
N PHE A 147 4.26 4.34 -12.06
CA PHE A 147 2.94 4.40 -12.67
C PHE A 147 2.12 5.58 -12.14
N PRO A 148 1.33 6.26 -12.99
CA PRO A 148 0.42 7.31 -12.56
C PRO A 148 -0.49 6.83 -11.42
N GLY A 149 -0.51 7.60 -10.32
CA GLY A 149 -1.27 7.26 -9.11
C GLY A 149 -0.47 6.51 -8.04
N MET A 150 0.79 6.13 -8.33
CA MET A 150 1.71 5.54 -7.34
C MET A 150 2.73 6.58 -6.86
N ASP A 151 3.31 6.34 -5.69
CA ASP A 151 4.32 7.24 -5.10
C ASP A 151 5.58 7.35 -5.97
N GLY A 152 6.02 6.24 -6.59
CA GLY A 152 7.13 6.23 -7.53
C GLY A 152 6.95 7.19 -8.69
N TRP A 153 5.72 7.38 -9.16
CA TRP A 153 5.40 8.38 -10.17
C TRP A 153 5.59 9.81 -9.63
N ALA A 154 5.10 10.11 -8.43
CA ALA A 154 5.26 11.43 -7.82
C ALA A 154 6.75 11.76 -7.57
N ILE A 155 7.55 10.76 -7.18
CA ILE A 155 9.01 10.90 -7.04
C ILE A 155 9.63 11.27 -8.39
N LEU A 156 9.31 10.54 -9.47
CA LEU A 156 9.85 10.80 -10.81
C LEU A 156 9.43 12.16 -11.35
N GLN A 157 8.17 12.55 -11.17
CA GLN A 157 7.67 13.87 -11.61
C GLN A 157 8.43 15.02 -10.93
N ASN A 158 8.75 14.87 -9.66
CA ASN A 158 9.48 15.89 -8.93
C ASN A 158 10.98 15.92 -9.29
N LEU A 159 11.61 14.76 -9.51
CA LEU A 159 13.04 14.67 -9.85
C LEU A 159 13.31 14.99 -11.32
N PHE A 160 12.41 14.59 -12.22
CA PHE A 160 12.57 14.71 -13.67
C PHE A 160 11.38 15.41 -14.35
N PRO A 161 11.03 16.65 -13.94
CA PRO A 161 9.82 17.32 -14.43
C PRO A 161 9.81 17.50 -15.95
N LYS A 162 10.98 17.75 -16.56
CA LYS A 162 11.10 17.93 -18.02
C LYS A 162 10.84 16.65 -18.81
N LEU A 163 11.16 15.49 -18.26
CA LEU A 163 10.96 14.19 -18.92
C LEU A 163 9.48 13.84 -19.00
N LEU A 164 8.69 14.26 -18.00
CA LEU A 164 7.30 13.89 -17.83
C LEU A 164 6.32 15.03 -18.18
N ALA A 165 6.83 16.23 -18.51
CA ALA A 165 6.01 17.39 -18.90
C ALA A 165 5.37 17.27 -20.30
N GLY A 166 5.74 16.23 -21.07
CA GLY A 166 5.15 15.99 -22.39
C GLY A 166 3.75 15.41 -22.27
N ASN A 167 2.78 16.04 -22.94
CA ASN A 167 1.41 15.53 -23.09
C ASN A 167 1.40 14.36 -24.10
N ASN A 168 2.22 13.36 -23.85
CA ASN A 168 2.49 12.28 -24.77
C ASN A 168 1.43 11.16 -24.54
N GLU A 169 0.40 11.14 -25.38
CA GLU A 169 -0.67 10.12 -25.36
C GLU A 169 -0.07 8.71 -25.43
N VAL A 170 1.05 8.53 -26.12
CA VAL A 170 1.80 7.26 -26.21
C VAL A 170 2.34 6.86 -24.83
N VAL A 171 2.90 7.81 -24.08
CA VAL A 171 3.42 7.52 -22.72
C VAL A 171 2.27 7.12 -21.79
N LYS A 172 1.14 7.84 -21.82
CA LYS A 172 -0.06 7.50 -21.05
C LYS A 172 -0.62 6.13 -21.42
N GLY A 173 -0.73 5.84 -22.73
CA GLY A 173 -1.19 4.57 -23.24
C GLY A 173 -0.28 3.41 -22.84
N THR A 174 1.04 3.57 -22.93
CA THR A 174 2.03 2.57 -22.52
C THR A 174 1.92 2.29 -21.03
N TYR A 175 1.80 3.32 -20.17
CA TYR A 175 1.60 3.12 -18.74
C TYR A 175 0.29 2.41 -18.43
N PHE A 176 -0.80 2.74 -19.11
CA PHE A 176 -2.08 2.06 -18.93
C PHE A 176 -1.97 0.56 -19.26
N VAL A 177 -1.34 0.20 -20.37
CA VAL A 177 -1.10 -1.21 -20.74
C VAL A 177 -0.24 -1.93 -19.70
N LEU A 178 0.84 -1.29 -19.21
CA LEU A 178 1.69 -1.86 -18.18
C LEU A 178 0.94 -2.06 -16.85
N ILE A 179 0.06 -1.14 -16.47
CA ILE A 179 -0.80 -1.28 -15.29
C ILE A 179 -1.73 -2.50 -15.45
N VAL A 180 -2.40 -2.62 -16.60
CA VAL A 180 -3.30 -3.77 -16.87
C VAL A 180 -2.53 -5.08 -16.82
N LEU A 181 -1.38 -5.17 -17.48
CA LEU A 181 -0.52 -6.35 -17.46
C LEU A 181 -0.02 -6.69 -16.06
N PHE A 182 0.33 -5.67 -15.27
CA PHE A 182 0.73 -5.84 -13.88
C PHE A 182 -0.41 -6.44 -13.04
N PHE A 183 -1.62 -5.86 -13.11
CA PHE A 183 -2.76 -6.38 -12.35
C PHE A 183 -3.17 -7.79 -12.77
N VAL A 184 -3.10 -8.12 -14.07
CA VAL A 184 -3.36 -9.48 -14.57
C VAL A 184 -2.32 -10.47 -14.04
N SER A 185 -1.04 -10.09 -14.08
CA SER A 185 0.06 -10.93 -13.56
C SER A 185 0.01 -11.07 -12.05
N PHE A 186 -0.28 -9.97 -11.34
CA PHE A 186 -0.43 -9.93 -9.90
C PHE A 186 -1.55 -10.85 -9.39
N ASN A 187 -2.73 -10.81 -10.01
CA ASN A 187 -3.83 -11.72 -9.70
C ASN A 187 -3.39 -13.18 -9.83
N LYS A 188 -2.63 -13.52 -10.89
CA LYS A 188 -2.14 -14.88 -11.09
C LYS A 188 -1.17 -15.31 -9.99
N VAL A 189 -0.23 -14.47 -9.60
CA VAL A 189 0.74 -14.74 -8.53
C VAL A 189 0.04 -14.81 -7.16
N PHE A 190 -0.82 -13.85 -6.85
CA PHE A 190 -1.57 -13.81 -5.60
C PHE A 190 -2.40 -15.09 -5.39
N PHE A 191 -3.20 -15.47 -6.38
CA PHE A 191 -4.00 -16.70 -6.29
C PHE A 191 -3.18 -17.99 -6.32
N THR A 192 -1.98 -18.01 -6.92
CA THR A 192 -1.09 -19.17 -6.87
C THR A 192 -0.51 -19.37 -5.46
N LEU A 193 -0.10 -18.31 -4.80
CA LEU A 193 0.40 -18.35 -3.42
C LEU A 193 -0.66 -18.83 -2.41
N PHE A 194 -1.92 -18.50 -2.64
CA PHE A 194 -3.03 -18.90 -1.76
C PHE A 194 -3.61 -20.29 -2.11
N ARG A 195 -3.45 -20.78 -3.34
CA ARG A 195 -3.98 -22.08 -3.79
C ARG A 195 -3.22 -23.30 -3.21
N ASN A 196 -1.94 -23.15 -2.93
CA ASN A 196 -1.10 -24.27 -2.46
C ASN A 196 -1.33 -24.65 -0.98
N ARG A 197 -2.33 -24.09 -0.30
CA ARG A 197 -2.69 -24.43 1.10
C ARG A 197 -3.92 -25.30 1.25
N SER A 198 -4.62 -25.63 0.18
CA SER A 198 -5.84 -26.45 0.22
C SER A 198 -5.61 -27.93 -0.14
N ASN A 199 -4.36 -28.39 -0.17
CA ASN A 199 -3.99 -29.81 -0.28
C ASN A 199 -3.20 -30.25 0.93
#